data_a4b39a5aa70825460b2d95dbe0abe319
#
_entry.id   a4b39a5aa70825460b2d95dbe0abe319
#
_cell.length_a   1.000
_cell.length_b   1.000
_cell.length_c   1.000
_cell.angle_alpha   90.00
_cell.angle_beta   90.00
_cell.angle_gamma   90.00
#
_symmetry.space_group_name_H-M   'P 1'
#
loop_
_entity.id
_entity.type
_entity.pdbx_description
1 polymer ?
#
loop_
_entity_poly.entity_id
_entity_poly.type
_entity_poly.pdbx_seq_one_letter_code
_entity_poly.pdbx_strand_id
1 'polypeptide(L)'
;IEGMGATGLITYMRTDSLRISNVAIEEVTEYIKNSYGEKFLPPKPRFFKSRSNAQDGHEAIRPSMPSLTPDSVKASLTSDQYKLYKLIWNRFTASQMADCIQKTTQADIVANGYTFKASGYRVDFEGFTTLYVESKDVEEEKTTQLPPLEKDMIVRCKELKKNQHFTQPPARYTEASLIKALEEYGIGRPSTYAATITTITSHEYVKREGKSLVPTELGEVTTNLMKERFPKIVNVKFTNQMEEDLDKVEKETEEWHALLDNFYGDFDKTLKKAKADMEGVKLHLKEDETDIICDKCGRKMVVKVGRYGKFIACPGYPECKNIIKYVEKTGVKCPKCGGDVIIKRTKTKRIFYGCSNYPECDFVSWNEPTNEKCPQCGGILFKKKGKKPTLFCATEGCGYTKTADTDDK
;
A
#
# COMPACT_ATOMS: atom_id res chain seq x y z
N ILE A 1 13.42 -10.29 26.74
CA ILE A 1 14.67 -10.88 26.18
C ILE A 1 15.28 -11.71 27.29
N GLU A 2 15.74 -12.89 26.96
CA GLU A 2 16.39 -13.81 27.93
C GLU A 2 17.60 -13.10 28.58
N GLY A 3 17.64 -13.06 29.91
CA GLY A 3 18.65 -12.37 30.70
C GLY A 3 18.49 -10.86 30.85
N MET A 4 17.60 -10.19 30.09
CA MET A 4 17.41 -8.73 30.14
C MET A 4 16.01 -8.32 30.59
N GLY A 5 15.07 -9.27 30.73
CA GLY A 5 13.68 -8.97 31.08
C GLY A 5 12.92 -8.18 30.01
N ALA A 6 11.96 -7.37 30.43
CA ALA A 6 11.20 -6.47 29.54
C ALA A 6 12.11 -5.32 29.08
N THR A 7 12.48 -5.30 27.79
CA THR A 7 13.42 -4.34 27.21
C THR A 7 12.77 -3.62 26.04
N GLY A 8 12.87 -2.30 26.00
CA GLY A 8 12.49 -1.50 24.84
C GLY A 8 13.55 -1.66 23.74
N LEU A 9 13.15 -2.21 22.57
CA LEU A 9 14.06 -2.48 21.47
C LEU A 9 14.30 -1.29 20.54
N ILE A 10 13.39 -0.32 20.56
CA ILE A 10 13.46 0.88 19.71
C ILE A 10 13.20 2.13 20.54
N THR A 11 13.70 3.27 20.07
CA THR A 11 13.37 4.59 20.59
C THR A 11 11.88 4.90 20.42
N TYR A 12 11.39 5.98 21.01
CA TYR A 12 10.00 6.40 20.86
C TYR A 12 9.65 6.62 19.39
N MET A 13 8.50 6.07 18.97
CA MET A 13 8.10 5.91 17.57
C MET A 13 7.51 7.17 16.92
N ARG A 14 8.15 8.31 17.10
CA ARG A 14 7.76 9.57 16.46
C ARG A 14 8.65 9.86 15.25
N THR A 15 8.05 10.17 14.10
CA THR A 15 8.73 10.24 12.80
C THR A 15 9.20 11.64 12.41
N ASP A 16 9.04 12.64 13.26
CA ASP A 16 9.38 14.04 12.99
C ASP A 16 10.86 14.36 13.19
N SER A 17 11.59 13.59 14.02
CA SER A 17 13.00 13.80 14.29
C SER A 17 13.88 12.84 13.51
N LEU A 18 14.98 13.38 12.95
CA LEU A 18 16.07 12.60 12.34
C LEU A 18 17.35 12.65 13.19
N ARG A 19 17.28 13.26 14.38
CA ARG A 19 18.42 13.38 15.29
C ARG A 19 18.83 12.03 15.86
N ILE A 20 20.10 11.76 15.88
CA ILE A 20 20.70 10.56 16.51
C ILE A 20 21.67 11.04 17.57
N SER A 21 21.61 10.46 18.78
CA SER A 21 22.56 10.80 19.85
C SER A 21 23.98 10.35 19.50
N ASN A 22 24.98 11.07 20.03
CA ASN A 22 26.38 10.72 19.82
C ASN A 22 26.71 9.30 20.32
N VAL A 23 26.15 8.92 21.47
CA VAL A 23 26.31 7.56 22.03
C VAL A 23 25.84 6.50 21.03
N ALA A 24 24.66 6.70 20.41
CA ALA A 24 24.14 5.73 19.44
C ALA A 24 25.00 5.69 18.15
N ILE A 25 25.58 6.82 17.74
CA ILE A 25 26.52 6.87 16.61
C ILE A 25 27.80 6.10 16.93
N GLU A 26 28.33 6.27 18.14
CA GLU A 26 29.54 5.54 18.59
C GLU A 26 29.27 4.02 18.63
N GLU A 27 28.17 3.60 19.26
CA GLU A 27 27.79 2.19 19.36
C GLU A 27 27.62 1.52 17.99
N VAL A 28 26.90 2.19 17.07
CA VAL A 28 26.68 1.62 15.73
C VAL A 28 27.95 1.64 14.90
N THR A 29 28.82 2.63 15.06
CA THR A 29 30.15 2.69 14.40
C THR A 29 31.00 1.53 14.84
N GLU A 30 31.07 1.26 16.14
CA GLU A 30 31.80 0.10 16.66
C GLU A 30 31.22 -1.21 16.15
N TYR A 31 29.89 -1.34 16.14
CA TYR A 31 29.22 -2.51 15.60
C TYR A 31 29.56 -2.73 14.11
N ILE A 32 29.50 -1.68 13.27
CA ILE A 32 29.82 -1.77 11.84
C ILE A 32 31.29 -2.18 11.65
N LYS A 33 32.21 -1.57 12.41
CA LYS A 33 33.65 -1.91 12.35
C LYS A 33 33.88 -3.38 12.66
N ASN A 34 33.26 -3.89 13.71
CA ASN A 34 33.47 -5.26 14.18
C ASN A 34 32.80 -6.31 13.28
N SER A 35 31.63 -5.99 12.71
CA SER A 35 30.84 -6.95 11.94
C SER A 35 31.09 -6.92 10.43
N TYR A 36 31.44 -5.76 9.86
CA TYR A 36 31.62 -5.56 8.42
C TYR A 36 33.04 -5.09 8.04
N GLY A 37 33.80 -4.56 8.99
CA GLY A 37 35.14 -4.03 8.77
C GLY A 37 35.18 -2.53 8.47
N GLU A 38 36.36 -1.92 8.62
CA GLU A 38 36.56 -0.47 8.49
C GLU A 38 36.16 0.13 7.16
N LYS A 39 36.25 -0.62 6.06
CA LYS A 39 35.84 -0.17 4.72
C LYS A 39 34.34 0.17 4.61
N PHE A 40 33.52 -0.35 5.52
CA PHE A 40 32.09 -0.06 5.56
C PHE A 40 31.75 1.17 6.41
N LEU A 41 32.72 1.82 7.01
CA LEU A 41 32.54 3.08 7.71
C LEU A 41 32.70 4.26 6.76
N PRO A 42 31.86 5.29 6.86
CA PRO A 42 32.04 6.53 6.12
C PRO A 42 33.24 7.29 6.68
N PRO A 43 33.91 8.18 5.90
CA PRO A 43 35.06 8.96 6.36
C PRO A 43 34.79 9.83 7.60
N LYS A 44 33.55 10.20 7.81
CA LYS A 44 33.07 10.96 8.97
C LYS A 44 31.67 10.43 9.37
N PRO A 45 31.32 10.44 10.67
CA PRO A 45 29.98 10.10 11.13
C PRO A 45 28.91 10.94 10.42
N ARG A 46 27.79 10.34 10.14
CA ARG A 46 26.68 11.01 9.44
C ARG A 46 25.69 11.59 10.43
N PHE A 47 25.39 12.85 10.26
CA PHE A 47 24.37 13.57 11.01
C PHE A 47 23.26 14.00 10.09
N PHE A 48 22.01 13.81 10.53
CA PHE A 48 20.82 14.19 9.78
C PHE A 48 20.15 15.36 10.47
N LYS A 49 19.83 16.41 9.70
CA LYS A 49 19.09 17.56 10.21
C LYS A 49 17.62 17.21 10.28
N SER A 50 17.02 17.41 11.45
CA SER A 50 15.56 17.38 11.60
C SER A 50 14.92 18.54 10.87
N ARG A 51 13.66 18.40 10.49
CA ARG A 51 12.89 19.50 9.90
C ARG A 51 12.66 20.61 10.92
N SER A 52 12.40 21.82 10.46
CA SER A 52 12.22 23.02 11.31
C SER A 52 11.10 22.88 12.35
N ASN A 53 10.15 21.99 12.12
CA ASN A 53 8.99 21.77 12.99
C ASN A 53 9.16 20.55 13.94
N ALA A 54 10.35 19.91 13.96
CA ALA A 54 10.62 18.81 14.90
C ALA A 54 10.79 19.35 16.32
N GLN A 55 10.09 18.74 17.29
CA GLN A 55 10.31 19.06 18.70
C GLN A 55 11.70 18.55 19.14
N ASP A 56 12.50 19.42 19.74
CA ASP A 56 13.91 19.14 20.09
C ASP A 56 14.13 17.95 21.04
N GLY A 57 13.10 17.52 21.74
CA GLY A 57 13.16 16.41 22.70
C GLY A 57 13.16 14.99 22.10
N HIS A 58 12.95 14.85 20.78
CA HIS A 58 12.82 13.54 20.15
C HIS A 58 14.06 13.12 19.37
N GLU A 59 14.29 11.81 19.33
CA GLU A 59 15.28 11.16 18.47
C GLU A 59 14.60 10.44 17.29
N ALA A 60 15.40 10.12 16.25
CA ALA A 60 14.99 9.24 15.18
C ALA A 60 14.61 7.86 15.72
N ILE A 61 13.70 7.18 15.01
CA ILE A 61 13.34 5.80 15.31
C ILE A 61 14.53 4.92 14.97
N ARG A 62 15.12 4.32 16.00
CA ARG A 62 16.32 3.48 15.89
C ARG A 62 16.29 2.33 16.91
N PRO A 63 17.10 1.29 16.75
CA PRO A 63 17.30 0.32 17.83
C PRO A 63 17.91 1.00 19.06
N SER A 64 17.45 0.60 20.24
CA SER A 64 18.00 1.10 21.51
C SER A 64 19.47 0.70 21.66
N MET A 65 19.80 -0.52 21.24
CA MET A 65 21.13 -1.10 21.24
C MET A 65 21.42 -1.77 19.90
N PRO A 66 22.35 -1.27 19.09
CA PRO A 66 22.69 -1.85 17.78
C PRO A 66 23.23 -3.29 17.89
N SER A 67 23.81 -3.67 19.01
CA SER A 67 24.30 -5.04 19.28
C SER A 67 23.19 -6.09 19.36
N LEU A 68 21.95 -5.69 19.65
CA LEU A 68 20.79 -6.55 19.60
C LEU A 68 20.33 -6.71 18.13
N THR A 69 21.02 -7.59 17.40
CA THR A 69 20.67 -7.84 16.00
C THR A 69 19.27 -8.45 15.86
N PRO A 70 18.60 -8.28 14.70
CA PRO A 70 17.28 -8.87 14.49
C PRO A 70 17.24 -10.38 14.76
N ASP A 71 18.29 -11.10 14.38
CA ASP A 71 18.32 -12.55 14.56
C ASP A 71 18.53 -12.96 16.02
N SER A 72 19.29 -12.17 16.81
CA SER A 72 19.50 -12.44 18.24
C SER A 72 18.23 -12.28 19.09
N VAL A 73 17.29 -11.41 18.69
CA VAL A 73 16.04 -11.15 19.41
C VAL A 73 14.82 -11.84 18.82
N LYS A 74 15.00 -12.59 17.73
CA LYS A 74 13.92 -13.21 16.95
C LYS A 74 12.99 -14.10 17.79
N ALA A 75 13.55 -14.87 18.73
CA ALA A 75 12.79 -15.77 19.58
C ALA A 75 11.86 -15.03 20.56
N SER A 76 12.18 -13.78 20.89
CA SER A 76 11.41 -12.94 21.82
C SER A 76 10.35 -12.08 21.14
N LEU A 77 10.21 -12.16 19.80
CA LEU A 77 9.33 -11.31 19.01
C LEU A 77 8.27 -12.12 18.26
N THR A 78 7.09 -11.52 18.09
CA THR A 78 6.11 -12.03 17.11
C THR A 78 6.64 -11.82 15.69
N SER A 79 6.07 -12.52 14.70
CA SER A 79 6.49 -12.39 13.30
C SER A 79 6.46 -10.94 12.78
N ASP A 80 5.46 -10.16 13.17
CA ASP A 80 5.31 -8.78 12.70
C ASP A 80 6.23 -7.81 13.45
N GLN A 81 6.42 -8.03 14.75
CA GLN A 81 7.44 -7.30 15.54
C GLN A 81 8.84 -7.55 14.98
N TYR A 82 9.18 -8.79 14.64
CA TYR A 82 10.47 -9.13 14.05
C TYR A 82 10.70 -8.43 12.71
N LYS A 83 9.70 -8.42 11.81
CA LYS A 83 9.81 -7.74 10.51
C LYS A 83 10.04 -6.23 10.68
N LEU A 84 9.25 -5.61 11.58
CA LEU A 84 9.37 -4.18 11.86
C LEU A 84 10.72 -3.85 12.49
N TYR A 85 11.13 -4.60 13.50
CA TYR A 85 12.43 -4.40 14.14
C TYR A 85 13.58 -4.56 13.15
N LYS A 86 13.53 -5.61 12.31
CA LYS A 86 14.53 -5.84 11.26
C LYS A 86 14.60 -4.67 10.28
N LEU A 87 13.47 -4.11 9.88
CA LEU A 87 13.44 -2.94 9.00
C LEU A 87 14.10 -1.71 9.65
N ILE A 88 13.74 -1.41 10.90
CA ILE A 88 14.28 -0.28 11.67
C ILE A 88 15.79 -0.46 11.87
N TRP A 89 16.19 -1.63 12.31
CA TRP A 89 17.59 -1.96 12.58
C TRP A 89 18.45 -1.86 11.32
N ASN A 90 18.01 -2.48 10.22
CA ASN A 90 18.71 -2.44 8.95
C ASN A 90 18.85 -0.99 8.44
N ARG A 91 17.77 -0.22 8.46
CA ARG A 91 17.77 1.16 7.97
C ARG A 91 18.66 2.06 8.83
N PHE A 92 18.61 1.95 10.14
CA PHE A 92 19.46 2.70 11.05
C PHE A 92 20.94 2.35 10.83
N THR A 93 21.29 1.08 10.85
CA THR A 93 22.69 0.64 10.66
C THR A 93 23.20 1.05 9.28
N ALA A 94 22.43 0.82 8.22
CA ALA A 94 22.75 1.24 6.86
C ALA A 94 22.95 2.77 6.75
N SER A 95 22.20 3.57 7.50
CA SER A 95 22.34 5.04 7.49
C SER A 95 23.70 5.52 7.96
N GLN A 96 24.41 4.73 8.75
CA GLN A 96 25.74 5.01 9.28
C GLN A 96 26.87 4.26 8.55
N MET A 97 26.54 3.51 7.48
CA MET A 97 27.53 2.81 6.64
C MET A 97 28.03 3.69 5.50
N ALA A 98 29.15 3.28 4.91
CA ALA A 98 29.71 3.89 3.70
C ALA A 98 28.79 3.75 2.50
N ASP A 99 28.93 4.67 1.53
CA ASP A 99 28.15 4.67 0.29
C ASP A 99 28.40 3.41 -0.55
N CYS A 100 27.37 3.00 -1.29
CA CYS A 100 27.51 2.04 -2.37
C CYS A 100 28.23 2.71 -3.55
N ILE A 101 29.26 2.05 -4.07
CA ILE A 101 30.01 2.53 -5.25
C ILE A 101 29.55 1.74 -6.46
N GLN A 102 29.03 2.46 -7.45
CA GLN A 102 28.56 1.88 -8.72
C GLN A 102 29.36 2.45 -9.88
N LYS A 103 29.80 1.59 -10.81
CA LYS A 103 30.38 1.99 -12.09
C LYS A 103 29.31 1.90 -13.16
N THR A 104 28.93 3.03 -13.72
CA THR A 104 27.99 3.11 -14.84
C THR A 104 28.76 3.03 -16.16
N THR A 105 28.30 2.18 -17.06
CA THR A 105 28.80 2.08 -18.44
C THR A 105 27.71 2.56 -19.36
N GLN A 106 28.03 3.48 -20.25
CA GLN A 106 27.18 3.93 -21.36
C GLN A 106 27.91 3.64 -22.67
N ALA A 107 27.22 3.05 -23.61
CA ALA A 107 27.75 2.73 -24.94
C ALA A 107 26.86 3.29 -26.02
N ASP A 108 27.46 4.03 -26.94
CA ASP A 108 26.84 4.48 -28.18
C ASP A 108 27.33 3.57 -29.31
N ILE A 109 26.44 2.76 -29.87
CA ILE A 109 26.73 1.78 -30.91
C ILE A 109 26.23 2.35 -32.24
N VAL A 110 27.14 2.66 -33.14
CA VAL A 110 26.81 3.26 -34.44
C VAL A 110 26.75 2.19 -35.52
N ALA A 111 25.66 2.16 -36.29
CA ALA A 111 25.49 1.28 -37.43
C ALA A 111 24.67 1.98 -38.51
N ASN A 112 25.23 2.09 -39.74
CA ASN A 112 24.56 2.69 -40.90
C ASN A 112 23.93 4.08 -40.63
N GLY A 113 24.60 4.92 -39.85
CA GLY A 113 24.11 6.26 -39.50
C GLY A 113 23.11 6.32 -38.36
N TYR A 114 22.72 5.19 -37.78
CA TYR A 114 21.85 5.11 -36.60
C TYR A 114 22.67 4.86 -35.34
N THR A 115 22.30 5.51 -34.25
CA THR A 115 22.95 5.34 -32.94
C THR A 115 22.03 4.56 -32.00
N PHE A 116 22.49 3.42 -31.51
CA PHE A 116 21.84 2.63 -30.46
C PHE A 116 22.54 2.89 -29.14
N LYS A 117 21.76 3.24 -28.11
CA LYS A 117 22.28 3.53 -26.79
C LYS A 117 22.03 2.35 -25.86
N ALA A 118 23.07 1.92 -25.17
CA ALA A 118 23.00 0.94 -24.12
C ALA A 118 23.58 1.50 -22.84
N SER A 119 22.92 1.28 -21.70
CA SER A 119 23.43 1.68 -20.39
C SER A 119 23.24 0.56 -19.38
N GLY A 120 24.18 0.48 -18.45
CA GLY A 120 24.14 -0.48 -17.37
C GLY A 120 25.08 -0.03 -16.26
N TYR A 121 24.97 -0.65 -15.08
CA TYR A 121 25.91 -0.44 -14.01
C TYR A 121 26.31 -1.76 -13.36
N ARG A 122 27.45 -1.76 -12.73
CA ARG A 122 27.89 -2.81 -11.82
C ARG A 122 28.23 -2.21 -10.46
N VAL A 123 27.97 -2.97 -9.41
CA VAL A 123 28.35 -2.58 -8.04
C VAL A 123 29.80 -2.99 -7.83
N ASP A 124 30.67 -2.01 -7.56
CA ASP A 124 32.08 -2.25 -7.23
C ASP A 124 32.27 -2.43 -5.71
N PHE A 125 31.44 -1.71 -4.93
CA PHE A 125 31.41 -1.83 -3.48
C PHE A 125 29.96 -1.65 -2.99
N GLU A 126 29.46 -2.65 -2.25
CA GLU A 126 28.06 -2.66 -1.82
C GLU A 126 27.74 -1.59 -0.77
N GLY A 127 28.67 -1.28 0.13
CA GLY A 127 28.45 -0.30 1.19
C GLY A 127 27.17 -0.59 1.98
N PHE A 128 26.33 0.43 2.18
CA PHE A 128 25.07 0.30 2.91
C PHE A 128 24.03 -0.64 2.27
N THR A 129 24.11 -0.91 0.97
CA THR A 129 23.18 -1.79 0.28
C THR A 129 23.29 -3.24 0.68
N THR A 130 24.39 -3.62 1.37
CA THR A 130 24.53 -4.93 2.01
C THR A 130 23.40 -5.20 3.02
N LEU A 131 22.92 -4.16 3.70
CA LEU A 131 21.85 -4.27 4.73
C LEU A 131 20.51 -3.77 4.28
N TYR A 132 20.48 -2.72 3.47
CA TYR A 132 19.25 -2.02 3.16
C TYR A 132 19.19 -1.57 1.70
N VAL A 133 18.16 -2.04 1.02
CA VAL A 133 17.77 -1.53 -0.30
C VAL A 133 16.36 -1.01 -0.18
N GLU A 134 16.14 0.26 -0.53
CA GLU A 134 14.82 0.86 -0.48
C GLU A 134 13.91 0.24 -1.55
N SER A 135 12.73 -0.21 -1.12
CA SER A 135 11.73 -0.71 -2.06
C SER A 135 11.13 0.46 -2.83
N LYS A 136 11.15 0.39 -4.16
CA LYS A 136 10.52 1.40 -5.02
C LYS A 136 9.08 1.02 -5.30
N ASP A 137 8.19 2.02 -5.39
CA ASP A 137 6.77 1.82 -5.73
C ASP A 137 6.54 1.49 -7.21
N VAL A 138 7.52 1.78 -8.04
CA VAL A 138 7.52 1.48 -9.49
C VAL A 138 8.58 0.41 -9.75
N GLU A 139 8.20 -0.66 -10.44
CA GLU A 139 9.18 -1.64 -10.96
C GLU A 139 10.06 -0.92 -11.97
N GLU A 140 11.31 -0.64 -11.58
CA GLU A 140 12.33 -0.23 -12.54
C GLU A 140 12.69 -1.43 -13.42
N GLU A 141 12.82 -1.18 -14.73
CA GLU A 141 13.38 -2.17 -15.63
C GLU A 141 14.68 -2.71 -15.04
N LYS A 142 14.79 -4.03 -14.95
CA LYS A 142 15.99 -4.70 -14.43
C LYS A 142 17.19 -4.17 -15.19
N THR A 143 18.02 -3.40 -14.51
CA THR A 143 19.22 -2.82 -15.12
C THR A 143 20.10 -3.96 -15.60
N THR A 144 20.25 -4.06 -16.90
CA THR A 144 21.03 -5.13 -17.53
C THR A 144 22.52 -4.85 -17.28
N GLN A 145 23.23 -5.82 -16.74
CA GLN A 145 24.68 -5.74 -16.73
C GLN A 145 25.19 -5.82 -18.16
N LEU A 146 25.88 -4.77 -18.60
CA LEU A 146 26.55 -4.79 -19.89
C LEU A 146 27.81 -5.65 -19.80
N PRO A 147 28.16 -6.40 -20.89
CA PRO A 147 29.45 -7.05 -20.98
C PRO A 147 30.59 -6.01 -20.95
N PRO A 148 31.82 -6.41 -20.71
CA PRO A 148 32.97 -5.52 -20.90
C PRO A 148 32.97 -4.96 -22.32
N LEU A 149 32.93 -3.64 -22.44
CA LEU A 149 32.94 -2.91 -23.71
C LEU A 149 34.18 -2.00 -23.73
N GLU A 150 34.87 -1.96 -24.88
CA GLU A 150 36.00 -1.08 -25.13
C GLU A 150 35.64 -0.09 -26.25
N LYS A 151 36.32 1.05 -26.26
CA LYS A 151 36.15 2.05 -27.32
C LYS A 151 36.50 1.44 -28.67
N ASP A 152 35.70 1.73 -29.67
CA ASP A 152 35.86 1.25 -31.06
C ASP A 152 35.75 -0.29 -31.25
N MET A 153 35.24 -0.99 -30.24
CA MET A 153 34.95 -2.42 -30.31
C MET A 153 33.84 -2.70 -31.37
N ILE A 154 34.11 -3.64 -32.28
CA ILE A 154 33.12 -4.07 -33.26
C ILE A 154 32.17 -5.09 -32.60
N VAL A 155 30.91 -4.76 -32.56
CA VAL A 155 29.84 -5.65 -32.04
C VAL A 155 28.96 -6.16 -33.17
N ARG A 156 28.55 -7.43 -33.09
CA ARG A 156 27.69 -8.05 -34.13
C ARG A 156 26.23 -7.96 -33.69
N CYS A 157 25.39 -7.34 -34.53
CA CYS A 157 23.95 -7.37 -34.34
C CYS A 157 23.41 -8.79 -34.59
N LYS A 158 22.78 -9.41 -33.58
CA LYS A 158 22.15 -10.73 -33.71
C LYS A 158 20.70 -10.63 -34.18
N GLU A 159 19.98 -9.66 -33.66
CA GLU A 159 18.55 -9.48 -33.91
C GLU A 159 18.17 -8.02 -33.66
N LEU A 160 17.28 -7.47 -34.48
CA LEU A 160 16.66 -6.17 -34.25
C LEU A 160 15.18 -6.37 -33.92
N LYS A 161 14.80 -6.09 -32.68
CA LYS A 161 13.42 -6.17 -32.18
C LYS A 161 12.76 -4.80 -32.23
N LYS A 162 11.58 -4.73 -32.84
CA LYS A 162 10.76 -3.52 -32.85
C LYS A 162 9.71 -3.64 -31.76
N ASN A 163 9.83 -2.85 -30.70
CA ASN A 163 8.86 -2.80 -29.61
C ASN A 163 8.17 -1.44 -29.63
N GLN A 164 6.85 -1.44 -29.49
CA GLN A 164 6.08 -0.22 -29.31
C GLN A 164 5.89 0.00 -27.81
N HIS A 165 6.23 1.19 -27.34
CA HIS A 165 6.03 1.61 -25.95
C HIS A 165 5.14 2.84 -25.92
N PHE A 166 4.33 2.93 -24.86
CA PHE A 166 3.47 4.08 -24.61
C PHE A 166 3.87 4.70 -23.27
N THR A 167 3.78 6.02 -23.18
CA THR A 167 3.93 6.73 -21.91
C THR A 167 2.86 6.27 -20.94
N GLN A 168 3.25 6.03 -19.70
CA GLN A 168 2.33 5.62 -18.64
C GLN A 168 1.94 6.85 -17.80
N PRO A 169 0.71 6.91 -17.27
CA PRO A 169 0.34 7.94 -16.31
C PRO A 169 1.16 7.79 -15.03
N PRO A 170 1.21 8.83 -14.16
CA PRO A 170 1.80 8.71 -12.84
C PRO A 170 1.20 7.52 -12.08
N ALA A 171 2.04 6.80 -11.33
CA ALA A 171 1.59 5.69 -10.51
C ALA A 171 0.56 6.17 -9.46
N ARG A 172 -0.39 5.30 -9.13
CA ARG A 172 -1.31 5.56 -8.01
C ARG A 172 -0.54 5.58 -6.69
N TYR A 173 -1.05 6.33 -5.72
CA TYR A 173 -0.48 6.33 -4.39
C TYR A 173 -0.54 4.94 -3.75
N THR A 174 0.55 4.56 -3.11
CA THR A 174 0.58 3.54 -2.06
C THR A 174 0.33 4.21 -0.71
N GLU A 175 0.13 3.46 0.37
CA GLU A 175 0.02 4.07 1.70
C GLU A 175 1.28 4.88 2.04
N ALA A 176 2.46 4.36 1.71
CA ALA A 176 3.74 5.03 1.96
C ALA A 176 3.88 6.33 1.15
N SER A 177 3.61 6.29 -0.15
CA SER A 177 3.73 7.48 -1.00
C SER A 177 2.64 8.51 -0.71
N LEU A 178 1.45 8.11 -0.25
CA LEU A 178 0.42 9.04 0.22
C LEU A 178 0.85 9.75 1.51
N ILE A 179 1.40 9.01 2.49
CA ILE A 179 1.93 9.62 3.71
C ILE A 179 3.06 10.60 3.39
N LYS A 180 3.97 10.21 2.49
CA LYS A 180 5.03 11.11 2.02
C LYS A 180 4.48 12.39 1.40
N ALA A 181 3.46 12.29 0.55
CA ALA A 181 2.81 13.46 -0.05
C ALA A 181 2.11 14.34 1.00
N LEU A 182 1.40 13.73 1.97
CA LEU A 182 0.79 14.48 3.08
C LEU A 182 1.85 15.25 3.86
N GLU A 183 2.98 14.63 4.16
CA GLU A 183 4.11 15.22 4.85
C GLU A 183 4.74 16.36 4.03
N GLU A 184 4.95 16.17 2.73
CA GLU A 184 5.50 17.19 1.82
C GLU A 184 4.57 18.42 1.69
N TYR A 185 3.26 18.21 1.74
CA TYR A 185 2.26 19.27 1.72
C TYR A 185 1.97 19.88 3.10
N GLY A 186 2.60 19.38 4.17
CA GLY A 186 2.37 19.86 5.54
C GLY A 186 0.98 19.50 6.09
N ILE A 187 0.34 18.47 5.57
CA ILE A 187 -0.99 18.02 5.97
C ILE A 187 -0.87 16.86 6.97
N GLY A 188 -1.48 17.02 8.14
CA GLY A 188 -1.41 16.04 9.22
C GLY A 188 -0.09 16.05 9.97
N ARG A 189 0.01 15.16 10.93
CA ARG A 189 1.18 14.98 11.81
C ARG A 189 1.44 13.47 11.96
N PRO A 190 2.60 13.04 12.45
CA PRO A 190 2.92 11.62 12.62
C PRO A 190 1.83 10.81 13.34
N SER A 191 1.13 11.42 14.28
CA SER A 191 0.04 10.79 15.03
C SER A 191 -1.25 10.61 14.22
N THR A 192 -1.45 11.35 13.12
CA THR A 192 -2.70 11.36 12.35
C THR A 192 -2.61 10.64 11.01
N TYR A 193 -1.42 10.40 10.46
CA TYR A 193 -1.27 9.76 9.14
C TYR A 193 -1.95 8.39 9.04
N ALA A 194 -1.66 7.50 10.00
CA ALA A 194 -2.26 6.15 10.01
C ALA A 194 -3.78 6.20 10.19
N ALA A 195 -4.28 7.12 11.04
CA ALA A 195 -5.71 7.32 11.25
C ALA A 195 -6.40 7.81 9.99
N THR A 196 -5.79 8.73 9.24
CA THR A 196 -6.30 9.24 7.96
C THR A 196 -6.43 8.13 6.94
N ILE A 197 -5.39 7.29 6.75
CA ILE A 197 -5.44 6.13 5.84
C ILE A 197 -6.56 5.16 6.25
N THR A 198 -6.65 4.87 7.55
CA THR A 198 -7.70 3.98 8.08
C THR A 198 -9.09 4.57 7.82
N THR A 199 -9.28 5.87 8.03
CA THR A 199 -10.56 6.55 7.80
C THR A 199 -11.01 6.45 6.35
N ILE A 200 -10.17 6.83 5.39
CA ILE A 200 -10.55 6.81 3.97
C ILE A 200 -10.80 5.40 3.44
N THR A 201 -10.13 4.38 4.00
CA THR A 201 -10.34 2.98 3.60
C THR A 201 -11.54 2.36 4.30
N SER A 202 -11.79 2.67 5.59
CA SER A 202 -12.94 2.13 6.34
C SER A 202 -14.29 2.73 5.90
N HIS A 203 -14.28 3.97 5.42
CA HIS A 203 -15.44 4.62 4.80
C HIS A 203 -15.62 4.24 3.32
N GLU A 204 -14.80 3.34 2.82
CA GLU A 204 -14.83 2.88 1.43
C GLU A 204 -14.68 4.01 0.39
N TYR A 205 -14.08 5.14 0.74
CA TYR A 205 -13.73 6.19 -0.21
C TYR A 205 -12.59 5.77 -1.13
N VAL A 206 -11.72 4.90 -0.61
CA VAL A 206 -10.58 4.32 -1.30
C VAL A 206 -10.53 2.82 -1.02
N LYS A 207 -10.20 2.02 -2.02
CA LYS A 207 -9.91 0.59 -1.88
C LYS A 207 -8.44 0.29 -2.14
N ARG A 208 -7.95 -0.82 -1.59
CA ARG A 208 -6.60 -1.33 -1.87
C ARG A 208 -6.66 -2.31 -3.04
N GLU A 209 -5.87 -2.04 -4.08
CA GLU A 209 -5.61 -2.97 -5.18
C GLU A 209 -4.10 -3.28 -5.18
N GLY A 210 -3.73 -4.46 -4.69
CA GLY A 210 -2.34 -4.78 -4.39
C GLY A 210 -1.75 -3.82 -3.36
N LYS A 211 -0.74 -3.05 -3.74
CA LYS A 211 -0.14 -1.99 -2.91
C LYS A 211 -0.78 -0.61 -3.14
N SER A 212 -1.52 -0.44 -4.24
CA SER A 212 -2.06 0.85 -4.67
C SER A 212 -3.38 1.19 -3.98
N LEU A 213 -3.58 2.47 -3.73
CA LEU A 213 -4.84 3.05 -3.28
C LEU A 213 -5.63 3.56 -4.49
N VAL A 214 -6.84 3.06 -4.66
CA VAL A 214 -7.71 3.38 -5.79
C VAL A 214 -8.97 4.05 -5.28
N PRO A 215 -9.32 5.27 -5.75
CA PRO A 215 -10.59 5.89 -5.40
C PRO A 215 -11.77 4.99 -5.79
N THR A 216 -12.79 4.97 -4.97
CA THR A 216 -14.08 4.36 -5.31
C THR A 216 -15.01 5.40 -5.90
N GLU A 217 -16.07 4.97 -6.55
CA GLU A 217 -17.10 5.89 -7.02
C GLU A 217 -17.72 6.71 -5.88
N LEU A 218 -17.94 6.08 -4.73
CA LEU A 218 -18.39 6.79 -3.52
C LEU A 218 -17.38 7.88 -3.11
N GLY A 219 -16.09 7.57 -3.15
CA GLY A 219 -15.03 8.53 -2.85
C GLY A 219 -15.02 9.71 -3.83
N GLU A 220 -15.16 9.45 -5.12
CA GLU A 220 -15.20 10.49 -6.16
C GLU A 220 -16.43 11.39 -6.01
N VAL A 221 -17.62 10.82 -5.88
CA VAL A 221 -18.88 11.59 -5.70
C VAL A 221 -18.80 12.43 -4.42
N THR A 222 -18.36 11.83 -3.31
CA THR A 222 -18.21 12.56 -2.03
C THR A 222 -17.19 13.68 -2.14
N THR A 223 -16.04 13.43 -2.75
CA THR A 223 -14.99 14.45 -2.91
C THR A 223 -15.45 15.59 -3.81
N ASN A 224 -16.13 15.29 -4.92
CA ASN A 224 -16.65 16.30 -5.84
C ASN A 224 -17.70 17.16 -5.16
N LEU A 225 -18.66 16.56 -4.43
CA LEU A 225 -19.63 17.29 -3.63
C LEU A 225 -18.97 18.24 -2.62
N MET A 226 -18.00 17.70 -1.87
CA MET A 226 -17.30 18.49 -0.85
C MET A 226 -16.49 19.64 -1.47
N LYS A 227 -15.81 19.41 -2.59
CA LYS A 227 -15.09 20.46 -3.33
C LYS A 227 -16.02 21.56 -3.85
N GLU A 228 -17.22 21.16 -4.34
CA GLU A 228 -18.21 22.11 -4.86
C GLU A 228 -18.82 22.97 -3.74
N ARG A 229 -19.18 22.36 -2.62
CA ARG A 229 -19.87 23.02 -1.51
C ARG A 229 -18.93 23.72 -0.54
N PHE A 230 -17.72 23.21 -0.38
CA PHE A 230 -16.71 23.71 0.58
C PHE A 230 -15.34 23.95 -0.07
N PRO A 231 -15.26 24.73 -1.17
CA PRO A 231 -14.03 24.86 -1.96
C PRO A 231 -12.87 25.49 -1.19
N LYS A 232 -13.14 26.31 -0.17
CA LYS A 232 -12.11 26.89 0.70
C LYS A 232 -11.53 25.84 1.64
N ILE A 233 -12.35 24.98 2.20
CA ILE A 233 -11.95 24.00 3.23
C ILE A 233 -11.33 22.75 2.60
N VAL A 234 -11.93 22.24 1.50
CA VAL A 234 -11.40 21.10 0.76
C VAL A 234 -10.27 21.55 -0.16
N ASN A 235 -9.21 22.01 0.44
CA ASN A 235 -8.06 22.61 -0.23
C ASN A 235 -6.77 22.27 0.54
N VAL A 236 -5.75 21.79 -0.17
CA VAL A 236 -4.44 21.44 0.40
C VAL A 236 -3.81 22.61 1.16
N LYS A 237 -3.84 23.81 0.59
CA LYS A 237 -3.26 25.01 1.22
C LYS A 237 -3.99 25.40 2.50
N PHE A 238 -5.32 25.29 2.50
CA PHE A 238 -6.12 25.56 3.69
C PHE A 238 -5.78 24.60 4.82
N THR A 239 -5.69 23.30 4.50
CA THR A 239 -5.38 22.28 5.51
C THR A 239 -3.97 22.47 6.08
N ASN A 240 -2.98 22.77 5.22
CA ASN A 240 -1.62 23.12 5.68
C ASN A 240 -1.63 24.36 6.59
N GLN A 241 -2.32 25.43 6.18
CA GLN A 241 -2.40 26.65 6.97
C GLN A 241 -3.03 26.40 8.35
N MET A 242 -4.10 25.58 8.41
CA MET A 242 -4.73 25.20 9.67
C MET A 242 -3.77 24.45 10.59
N GLU A 243 -2.97 23.52 10.03
CA GLU A 243 -1.95 22.81 10.80
C GLU A 243 -0.87 23.76 11.34
N GLU A 244 -0.44 24.74 10.54
CA GLU A 244 0.52 25.76 10.97
C GLU A 244 -0.06 26.69 12.05
N ASP A 245 -1.33 27.04 11.94
CA ASP A 245 -2.02 27.87 12.94
C ASP A 245 -2.21 27.12 14.26
N LEU A 246 -2.49 25.82 14.20
CA LEU A 246 -2.50 24.97 15.40
C LEU A 246 -1.11 24.86 16.06
N ASP A 247 -0.04 24.78 15.26
CA ASP A 247 1.34 24.83 15.81
C ASP A 247 1.66 26.17 16.50
N LYS A 248 1.09 27.28 16.01
CA LYS A 248 1.23 28.58 16.68
C LYS A 248 0.48 28.64 18.02
N VAL A 249 -0.70 28.02 18.09
CA VAL A 249 -1.44 27.88 19.34
C VAL A 249 -0.64 27.02 20.34
N GLU A 250 -0.04 25.90 19.90
CA GLU A 250 0.84 25.08 20.74
C GLU A 250 2.02 25.88 21.30
N LYS A 251 2.57 26.80 20.52
CA LYS A 251 3.68 27.67 20.91
C LYS A 251 3.23 28.95 21.68
N GLU A 252 1.96 29.05 22.04
CA GLU A 252 1.36 30.19 22.72
C GLU A 252 1.56 31.53 21.99
N THR A 253 1.73 31.48 20.67
CA THR A 253 1.90 32.68 19.83
C THR A 253 0.60 33.15 19.19
N GLU A 254 -0.47 32.34 19.28
CA GLU A 254 -1.80 32.65 18.78
C GLU A 254 -2.88 32.15 19.74
N GLU A 255 -3.94 32.92 19.92
CA GLU A 255 -5.07 32.59 20.78
C GLU A 255 -6.03 31.64 20.05
N TRP A 256 -6.28 30.45 20.61
CA TRP A 256 -7.11 29.42 19.99
C TRP A 256 -8.58 29.86 19.77
N HIS A 257 -9.12 30.73 20.66
CA HIS A 257 -10.47 31.25 20.49
C HIS A 257 -10.57 32.14 19.23
N ALA A 258 -9.59 33.00 19.00
CA ALA A 258 -9.56 33.85 17.83
C ALA A 258 -9.45 33.04 16.53
N LEU A 259 -8.64 31.96 16.54
CA LEU A 259 -8.54 31.05 15.43
C LEU A 259 -9.88 30.36 15.12
N LEU A 260 -10.57 29.86 16.14
CA LEU A 260 -11.88 29.22 15.99
C LEU A 260 -12.96 30.19 15.50
N ASP A 261 -13.02 31.39 16.02
CA ASP A 261 -14.01 32.42 15.61
C ASP A 261 -13.81 32.81 14.15
N ASN A 262 -12.57 33.00 13.72
CA ASN A 262 -12.22 33.31 12.33
C ASN A 262 -12.63 32.18 11.37
N PHE A 263 -12.44 30.91 11.77
CA PHE A 263 -12.85 29.76 11.00
C PHE A 263 -14.36 29.58 10.97
N TYR A 264 -14.99 29.57 12.15
CA TYR A 264 -16.37 29.12 12.31
C TYR A 264 -17.38 30.07 11.66
N GLY A 265 -17.14 31.36 11.66
CA GLY A 265 -18.05 32.35 11.07
C GLY A 265 -18.32 32.14 9.57
N ASP A 266 -17.28 31.86 8.80
CA ASP A 266 -17.39 31.57 7.36
C ASP A 266 -17.85 30.15 7.11
N PHE A 267 -17.45 29.20 7.96
CA PHE A 267 -17.87 27.80 7.89
C PHE A 267 -19.39 27.67 8.10
N ASP A 268 -19.96 28.30 9.14
CA ASP A 268 -21.39 28.20 9.46
C ASP A 268 -22.25 28.76 8.33
N LYS A 269 -21.86 29.90 7.73
CA LYS A 269 -22.55 30.45 6.56
C LYS A 269 -22.52 29.48 5.37
N THR A 270 -21.36 28.90 5.10
CA THR A 270 -21.18 27.94 4.00
C THR A 270 -22.00 26.67 4.24
N LEU A 271 -21.99 26.18 5.50
CA LEU A 271 -22.76 24.98 5.90
C LEU A 271 -24.28 25.20 5.77
N LYS A 272 -24.79 26.36 6.22
CA LYS A 272 -26.21 26.71 6.08
C LYS A 272 -26.63 26.75 4.62
N LYS A 273 -25.81 27.36 3.76
CA LYS A 273 -26.05 27.40 2.32
C LYS A 273 -26.03 26.00 1.72
N ALA A 274 -24.99 25.19 2.02
CA ALA A 274 -24.89 23.84 1.51
C ALA A 274 -26.08 22.97 1.94
N LYS A 275 -26.58 23.10 3.18
CA LYS A 275 -27.76 22.39 3.66
C LYS A 275 -29.03 22.80 2.88
N ALA A 276 -29.22 24.09 2.63
CA ALA A 276 -30.36 24.57 1.85
C ALA A 276 -30.32 24.10 0.40
N ASP A 277 -29.16 24.17 -0.24
CA ASP A 277 -28.93 23.73 -1.62
C ASP A 277 -29.11 22.21 -1.79
N MET A 278 -28.88 21.43 -0.72
CA MET A 278 -28.98 19.97 -0.72
C MET A 278 -30.33 19.45 -0.24
N GLU A 279 -31.25 20.34 0.14
CA GLU A 279 -32.58 19.91 0.59
C GLU A 279 -33.32 19.20 -0.55
N GLY A 280 -33.70 17.94 -0.33
CA GLY A 280 -34.36 17.11 -1.33
C GLY A 280 -33.44 16.52 -2.43
N VAL A 281 -32.17 16.91 -2.48
CA VAL A 281 -31.20 16.36 -3.44
C VAL A 281 -30.74 14.98 -2.99
N LYS A 282 -30.93 13.97 -3.84
CA LYS A 282 -30.39 12.62 -3.66
C LYS A 282 -29.21 12.44 -4.59
N LEU A 283 -28.02 12.21 -4.03
CA LEU A 283 -26.86 11.81 -4.82
C LEU A 283 -27.04 10.36 -5.25
N HIS A 284 -26.99 10.12 -6.53
CA HIS A 284 -27.01 8.78 -7.10
C HIS A 284 -25.60 8.35 -7.42
N LEU A 285 -25.14 7.27 -6.82
CA LEU A 285 -24.01 6.51 -7.32
C LEU A 285 -24.43 5.87 -8.64
N LYS A 286 -23.50 5.71 -9.56
CA LYS A 286 -23.75 4.99 -10.80
C LYS A 286 -24.20 3.58 -10.45
N GLU A 287 -25.42 3.26 -10.80
CA GLU A 287 -26.00 1.95 -10.47
C GLU A 287 -25.45 0.92 -11.47
N ASP A 288 -24.69 -0.06 -10.99
CA ASP A 288 -24.25 -1.17 -11.82
C ASP A 288 -25.45 -2.03 -12.20
N GLU A 289 -25.82 -2.04 -13.48
CA GLU A 289 -26.87 -2.92 -13.98
C GLU A 289 -26.43 -4.38 -13.84
N THR A 290 -27.38 -5.21 -13.41
CA THR A 290 -27.19 -6.66 -13.36
C THR A 290 -27.95 -7.33 -14.50
N ASP A 291 -27.58 -8.57 -14.83
CA ASP A 291 -28.35 -9.40 -15.76
C ASP A 291 -29.62 -9.99 -15.13
N ILE A 292 -29.90 -9.66 -13.87
CA ILE A 292 -31.07 -10.16 -13.15
C ILE A 292 -32.28 -9.30 -13.50
N ILE A 293 -33.30 -9.93 -13.99
CA ILE A 293 -34.58 -9.29 -14.30
C ILE A 293 -35.49 -9.37 -13.07
N CYS A 294 -36.11 -8.25 -12.74
CA CYS A 294 -37.06 -8.20 -11.65
C CYS A 294 -38.30 -9.05 -11.97
N ASP A 295 -38.63 -10.03 -11.14
CA ASP A 295 -39.75 -10.95 -11.25
C ASP A 295 -41.11 -10.24 -11.07
N LYS A 296 -41.12 -9.03 -10.49
CA LYS A 296 -42.33 -8.24 -10.24
C LYS A 296 -42.68 -7.26 -11.36
N CYS A 297 -41.69 -6.70 -12.05
CA CYS A 297 -41.97 -5.63 -13.05
C CYS A 297 -41.14 -5.74 -14.34
N GLY A 298 -40.32 -6.76 -14.51
CA GLY A 298 -39.55 -7.04 -15.73
C GLY A 298 -38.36 -6.10 -16.00
N ARG A 299 -38.04 -5.13 -15.12
CA ARG A 299 -36.87 -4.23 -15.29
C ARG A 299 -35.61 -4.95 -14.88
N LYS A 300 -34.46 -4.61 -15.52
CA LYS A 300 -33.14 -5.06 -15.04
C LYS A 300 -32.89 -4.51 -13.65
N MET A 301 -32.48 -5.37 -12.74
CA MET A 301 -32.14 -4.98 -11.37
C MET A 301 -30.72 -4.38 -11.30
N VAL A 302 -30.50 -3.52 -10.31
CA VAL A 302 -29.26 -2.76 -10.12
C VAL A 302 -28.65 -3.03 -8.76
N VAL A 303 -27.32 -2.98 -8.68
CA VAL A 303 -26.62 -3.08 -7.40
C VAL A 303 -26.68 -1.72 -6.71
N LYS A 304 -27.18 -1.70 -5.48
CA LYS A 304 -27.21 -0.52 -4.61
C LYS A 304 -26.37 -0.78 -3.36
N VAL A 305 -25.82 0.30 -2.80
CA VAL A 305 -25.11 0.27 -1.52
C VAL A 305 -26.03 0.82 -0.43
N GLY A 306 -26.24 0.03 0.61
CA GLY A 306 -27.04 0.41 1.77
C GLY A 306 -26.23 0.36 3.07
N ARG A 307 -26.86 0.73 4.18
CA ARG A 307 -26.27 0.73 5.51
C ARG A 307 -25.60 -0.60 5.91
N TYR A 308 -26.10 -1.71 5.37
CA TYR A 308 -25.64 -3.06 5.68
C TYR A 308 -24.80 -3.70 4.57
N GLY A 309 -24.36 -2.90 3.58
CA GLY A 309 -23.58 -3.35 2.43
C GLY A 309 -24.36 -3.36 1.11
N LYS A 310 -23.79 -4.00 0.08
CA LYS A 310 -24.40 -4.09 -1.24
C LYS A 310 -25.63 -4.98 -1.24
N PHE A 311 -26.66 -4.56 -1.99
CA PHE A 311 -27.87 -5.34 -2.27
C PHE A 311 -28.33 -5.08 -3.71
N ILE A 312 -29.11 -5.98 -4.27
CA ILE A 312 -29.67 -5.82 -5.61
C ILE A 312 -31.11 -5.37 -5.47
N ALA A 313 -31.46 -4.25 -6.09
CA ALA A 313 -32.79 -3.66 -6.01
C ALA A 313 -33.35 -3.38 -7.40
N CYS A 314 -34.67 -3.36 -7.48
CA CYS A 314 -35.36 -2.91 -8.68
C CYS A 314 -35.24 -1.37 -8.79
N PRO A 315 -34.82 -0.83 -9.97
CA PRO A 315 -34.76 0.63 -10.18
C PRO A 315 -36.16 1.29 -10.19
N GLY A 316 -37.25 0.51 -10.26
CA GLY A 316 -38.62 1.01 -10.20
C GLY A 316 -39.12 1.43 -8.82
N TYR A 317 -38.27 1.57 -7.82
CA TYR A 317 -38.64 2.12 -6.51
C TYR A 317 -39.10 3.59 -6.64
N PRO A 318 -40.20 4.02 -5.97
CA PRO A 318 -40.94 3.34 -4.92
C PRO A 318 -42.07 2.40 -5.39
N GLU A 319 -42.39 2.36 -6.68
CA GLU A 319 -43.47 1.55 -7.24
C GLU A 319 -43.16 0.05 -7.12
N CYS A 320 -41.95 -0.35 -7.39
CA CYS A 320 -41.50 -1.74 -7.23
C CYS A 320 -40.44 -1.81 -6.13
N LYS A 321 -40.79 -2.48 -5.02
CA LYS A 321 -39.91 -2.61 -3.83
C LYS A 321 -39.14 -3.95 -3.82
N ASN A 322 -38.89 -4.53 -4.98
CA ASN A 322 -38.17 -5.81 -5.04
C ASN A 322 -36.71 -5.66 -4.71
N ILE A 323 -36.24 -6.46 -3.76
CA ILE A 323 -34.83 -6.45 -3.28
C ILE A 323 -34.36 -7.90 -3.18
N ILE A 324 -33.14 -8.15 -3.70
CA ILE A 324 -32.45 -9.43 -3.62
C ILE A 324 -31.13 -9.22 -2.93
N LYS A 325 -30.72 -10.19 -2.12
CA LYS A 325 -29.42 -10.15 -1.45
C LYS A 325 -28.30 -10.17 -2.49
N TYR A 326 -27.39 -9.22 -2.39
CA TYR A 326 -26.16 -9.24 -3.21
C TYR A 326 -25.28 -10.41 -2.81
N VAL A 327 -24.87 -11.19 -3.80
CA VAL A 327 -24.03 -12.36 -3.61
C VAL A 327 -22.81 -12.23 -4.52
N GLU A 328 -21.65 -12.14 -3.93
CA GLU A 328 -20.40 -12.04 -4.67
C GLU A 328 -20.01 -13.44 -5.19
N LYS A 329 -20.01 -13.60 -6.52
CA LYS A 329 -19.67 -14.86 -7.19
C LYS A 329 -18.16 -14.93 -7.43
N THR A 330 -17.57 -16.12 -7.24
CA THR A 330 -16.14 -16.34 -7.54
C THR A 330 -15.84 -16.56 -9.02
N GLY A 331 -16.85 -16.74 -9.85
CA GLY A 331 -16.73 -17.16 -11.25
C GLY A 331 -16.47 -18.67 -11.42
N VAL A 332 -16.32 -19.40 -10.32
CA VAL A 332 -16.05 -20.85 -10.33
C VAL A 332 -17.34 -21.64 -10.10
N LYS A 333 -17.50 -22.74 -10.82
CA LYS A 333 -18.65 -23.65 -10.64
C LYS A 333 -18.44 -24.62 -9.49
N CYS A 334 -19.50 -24.92 -8.76
CA CYS A 334 -19.45 -25.86 -7.64
C CYS A 334 -19.09 -27.28 -8.12
N PRO A 335 -18.07 -27.92 -7.52
CA PRO A 335 -17.64 -29.24 -7.92
C PRO A 335 -18.67 -30.35 -7.58
N LYS A 336 -19.64 -30.07 -6.68
CA LYS A 336 -20.68 -31.03 -6.29
C LYS A 336 -21.92 -30.97 -7.17
N CYS A 337 -22.40 -29.76 -7.52
CA CYS A 337 -23.70 -29.63 -8.18
C CYS A 337 -23.66 -28.72 -9.43
N GLY A 338 -22.50 -28.15 -9.82
CA GLY A 338 -22.39 -27.25 -10.96
C GLY A 338 -22.97 -25.85 -10.76
N GLY A 339 -23.58 -25.54 -9.61
CA GLY A 339 -24.02 -24.19 -9.24
C GLY A 339 -22.85 -23.21 -9.08
N ASP A 340 -23.12 -21.94 -8.80
CA ASP A 340 -22.05 -20.96 -8.59
C ASP A 340 -21.43 -21.10 -7.20
N VAL A 341 -20.09 -20.98 -7.11
CA VAL A 341 -19.43 -20.80 -5.82
C VAL A 341 -19.42 -19.31 -5.45
N ILE A 342 -19.88 -19.03 -4.24
CA ILE A 342 -20.11 -17.67 -3.74
C ILE A 342 -19.27 -17.39 -2.51
N ILE A 343 -18.90 -16.12 -2.33
CA ILE A 343 -18.18 -15.65 -1.15
C ILE A 343 -19.16 -15.43 -0.01
N LYS A 344 -18.90 -16.08 1.11
CA LYS A 344 -19.69 -15.93 2.36
C LYS A 344 -18.77 -15.42 3.48
N ARG A 345 -19.36 -14.76 4.49
CA ARG A 345 -18.65 -14.28 5.66
C ARG A 345 -19.31 -14.83 6.93
N THR A 346 -18.48 -15.26 7.86
CA THR A 346 -18.93 -15.66 9.20
C THR A 346 -19.35 -14.41 10.01
N LYS A 347 -19.97 -14.63 11.17
CA LYS A 347 -20.26 -13.56 12.16
C LYS A 347 -19.00 -12.78 12.57
N THR A 348 -17.83 -13.42 12.54
CA THR A 348 -16.53 -12.81 12.82
C THR A 348 -15.86 -12.21 11.58
N LYS A 349 -16.62 -11.96 10.49
CA LYS A 349 -16.16 -11.42 9.19
C LYS A 349 -15.12 -12.28 8.44
N ARG A 350 -14.85 -13.51 8.87
CA ARG A 350 -13.94 -14.43 8.18
C ARG A 350 -14.58 -14.93 6.88
N ILE A 351 -13.85 -14.84 5.77
CA ILE A 351 -14.31 -15.27 4.44
C ILE A 351 -14.24 -16.79 4.32
N PHE A 352 -15.29 -17.38 3.75
CA PHE A 352 -15.35 -18.76 3.27
C PHE A 352 -16.14 -18.83 1.97
N TYR A 353 -16.01 -19.92 1.25
CA TYR A 353 -16.63 -20.13 -0.05
C TYR A 353 -17.67 -21.22 0.06
N GLY A 354 -18.84 -21.01 -0.50
CA GLY A 354 -19.95 -21.98 -0.44
C GLY A 354 -20.75 -22.02 -1.72
N CYS A 355 -21.53 -23.07 -1.90
CA CYS A 355 -22.42 -23.17 -3.05
C CYS A 355 -23.61 -22.20 -2.96
N SER A 356 -24.03 -21.64 -4.11
CA SER A 356 -25.25 -20.84 -4.24
C SER A 356 -26.51 -21.63 -3.97
N ASN A 357 -26.49 -22.96 -4.22
CA ASN A 357 -27.62 -23.86 -4.06
C ASN A 357 -27.73 -24.44 -2.65
N TYR A 358 -27.17 -23.78 -1.63
CA TYR A 358 -27.41 -24.16 -0.25
C TYR A 358 -28.86 -23.86 0.12
N PRO A 359 -29.62 -24.76 0.77
CA PRO A 359 -29.16 -25.98 1.49
C PRO A 359 -29.08 -27.26 0.66
N GLU A 360 -29.57 -27.30 -0.59
CA GLU A 360 -29.59 -28.52 -1.43
C GLU A 360 -28.17 -29.02 -1.74
N CYS A 361 -27.20 -28.12 -1.75
CA CYS A 361 -25.77 -28.42 -1.89
C CYS A 361 -24.97 -27.84 -0.73
N ASP A 362 -24.35 -28.71 0.04
CA ASP A 362 -23.59 -28.40 1.26
C ASP A 362 -22.11 -28.06 1.01
N PHE A 363 -21.73 -27.82 -0.25
CA PHE A 363 -20.34 -27.51 -0.58
C PHE A 363 -19.84 -26.26 0.15
N VAL A 364 -18.73 -26.39 0.89
CA VAL A 364 -18.04 -25.32 1.63
C VAL A 364 -16.52 -25.50 1.51
N SER A 365 -15.81 -24.40 1.33
CA SER A 365 -14.35 -24.34 1.36
C SER A 365 -13.84 -23.10 2.09
N TRP A 366 -12.78 -23.26 2.88
CA TRP A 366 -12.03 -22.16 3.49
C TRP A 366 -10.92 -21.62 2.57
N ASN A 367 -10.60 -22.38 1.51
CA ASN A 367 -9.62 -22.01 0.51
C ASN A 367 -10.32 -21.46 -0.73
N GLU A 368 -9.70 -20.48 -1.35
CA GLU A 368 -10.22 -19.80 -2.53
C GLU A 368 -10.23 -20.76 -3.74
N PRO A 369 -11.38 -20.99 -4.36
CA PRO A 369 -11.44 -21.81 -5.58
C PRO A 369 -10.87 -21.01 -6.76
N THR A 370 -10.19 -21.68 -7.67
CA THR A 370 -9.62 -21.11 -8.90
C THR A 370 -10.32 -21.64 -10.14
N ASN A 371 -10.18 -20.96 -11.27
CA ASN A 371 -10.67 -21.42 -12.56
C ASN A 371 -9.78 -22.53 -13.18
N GLU A 372 -8.62 -22.83 -12.53
CA GLU A 372 -7.71 -23.85 -13.02
C GLU A 372 -8.21 -25.24 -12.68
N LYS A 373 -8.09 -26.13 -13.66
CA LYS A 373 -8.40 -27.56 -13.48
C LYS A 373 -7.16 -28.35 -13.14
N CYS A 374 -7.32 -29.32 -12.28
CA CYS A 374 -6.26 -30.27 -11.94
C CYS A 374 -5.85 -31.11 -13.18
N PRO A 375 -4.58 -31.14 -13.55
CA PRO A 375 -4.12 -31.91 -14.71
C PRO A 375 -4.22 -33.45 -14.50
N GLN A 376 -4.33 -33.89 -13.26
CA GLN A 376 -4.43 -35.34 -12.95
C GLN A 376 -5.88 -35.84 -12.96
N CYS A 377 -6.84 -35.07 -12.45
CA CYS A 377 -8.21 -35.58 -12.29
C CYS A 377 -9.29 -34.63 -12.88
N GLY A 378 -8.92 -33.49 -13.46
CA GLY A 378 -9.85 -32.48 -13.98
C GLY A 378 -10.63 -31.69 -12.92
N GLY A 379 -10.43 -31.97 -11.64
CA GLY A 379 -11.08 -31.26 -10.52
C GLY A 379 -10.59 -29.83 -10.41
N ILE A 380 -11.30 -29.00 -9.63
CA ILE A 380 -10.97 -27.59 -9.40
C ILE A 380 -9.78 -27.49 -8.45
N LEU A 381 -8.84 -26.57 -8.74
CA LEU A 381 -7.75 -26.25 -7.85
C LEU A 381 -8.16 -25.16 -6.87
N PHE A 382 -7.68 -25.28 -5.64
CA PHE A 382 -7.90 -24.31 -4.55
C PHE A 382 -6.58 -23.68 -4.14
N LYS A 383 -6.62 -22.37 -3.87
CA LYS A 383 -5.47 -21.59 -3.43
C LYS A 383 -5.37 -21.61 -1.90
N LYS A 384 -4.32 -22.23 -1.39
CA LYS A 384 -3.98 -22.21 0.04
C LYS A 384 -3.18 -20.96 0.36
N LYS A 385 -3.64 -20.16 1.34
CA LYS A 385 -2.92 -18.97 1.83
C LYS A 385 -1.70 -19.41 2.64
N GLY A 386 -0.52 -18.86 2.31
CA GLY A 386 0.74 -19.13 3.01
C GLY A 386 1.85 -18.22 2.48
N LYS A 387 3.08 -18.33 3.04
CA LYS A 387 4.27 -17.59 2.58
C LYS A 387 4.59 -17.84 1.09
N LYS A 388 4.26 -19.05 0.60
CA LYS A 388 4.25 -19.38 -0.83
C LYS A 388 2.84 -19.88 -1.14
N PRO A 389 2.02 -19.15 -1.89
CA PRO A 389 0.68 -19.60 -2.23
C PRO A 389 0.80 -20.89 -3.05
N THR A 390 0.06 -21.90 -2.63
CA THR A 390 0.08 -23.23 -3.26
C THR A 390 -1.31 -23.54 -3.78
N LEU A 391 -1.39 -23.99 -5.02
CA LEU A 391 -2.62 -24.55 -5.57
C LEU A 391 -2.66 -26.05 -5.27
N PHE A 392 -3.79 -26.55 -4.80
CA PHE A 392 -3.98 -27.97 -4.51
C PHE A 392 -5.34 -28.45 -5.00
N CYS A 393 -5.41 -29.70 -5.36
CA CYS A 393 -6.67 -30.34 -5.74
C CYS A 393 -7.37 -30.88 -4.48
N ALA A 394 -8.65 -30.53 -4.31
CA ALA A 394 -9.45 -31.03 -3.19
C ALA A 394 -10.23 -32.32 -3.52
N THR A 395 -10.06 -32.89 -4.70
CA THR A 395 -10.66 -34.17 -5.06
C THR A 395 -10.03 -35.29 -4.22
N GLU A 396 -10.86 -36.07 -3.55
CA GLU A 396 -10.43 -37.16 -2.67
C GLU A 396 -9.53 -38.13 -3.42
N GLY A 397 -8.35 -38.45 -2.86
CA GLY A 397 -7.36 -39.34 -3.48
C GLY A 397 -6.45 -38.73 -4.55
N CYS A 398 -6.65 -37.46 -4.98
CA CYS A 398 -5.84 -36.90 -6.06
C CYS A 398 -4.45 -36.41 -5.61
N GLY A 399 -4.35 -35.71 -4.47
CA GLY A 399 -3.07 -35.27 -3.89
C GLY A 399 -2.25 -34.26 -4.70
N TYR A 400 -2.73 -33.80 -5.86
CA TYR A 400 -2.00 -32.84 -6.72
C TYR A 400 -1.80 -31.49 -6.06
N THR A 401 -0.56 -30.99 -6.09
CA THR A 401 -0.19 -29.66 -5.62
C THR A 401 0.80 -29.03 -6.59
N LYS A 402 0.67 -27.70 -6.82
CA LYS A 402 1.68 -26.90 -7.52
C LYS A 402 1.87 -25.58 -6.79
N THR A 403 3.05 -24.97 -6.93
CA THR A 403 3.25 -23.59 -6.49
C THR A 403 2.41 -22.69 -7.37
N ALA A 404 1.65 -21.76 -6.81
CA ALA A 404 0.95 -20.78 -7.61
C ALA A 404 2.01 -19.81 -8.19
N ASP A 405 2.10 -19.72 -9.51
CA ASP A 405 2.89 -18.69 -10.17
C ASP A 405 2.33 -17.32 -9.75
N THR A 406 3.22 -16.38 -9.45
CA THR A 406 2.85 -15.03 -8.99
C THR A 406 2.43 -14.10 -10.14
N ASP A 407 2.19 -14.65 -11.33
CA ASP A 407 1.90 -13.92 -12.56
C ASP A 407 0.42 -13.99 -12.96
N ASP A 408 -0.49 -13.62 -12.05
CA ASP A 408 -1.87 -13.26 -12.41
C ASP A 408 -2.40 -12.20 -11.44
N LYS A 409 -1.97 -10.96 -11.70
CA LYS A 409 -2.72 -9.73 -11.35
C LYS A 409 -2.34 -8.57 -12.26
#